data_3e6e733deba5a528f323dba2bc7e7c49
#
_entry.id   3e6e733deba5a528f323dba2bc7e7c49
#
_cell.length_a   1.000
_cell.length_b   1.000
_cell.length_c   1.000
_cell.angle_alpha   90.00
_cell.angle_beta   90.00
_cell.angle_gamma   90.00
#
_symmetry.space_group_name_H-M   'P 1'
#
loop_
_entity.id
_entity.type
_entity.pdbx_description
1 polymer ?
#
loop_
_entity_poly.entity_id
_entity_poly.type
_entity_poly.pdbx_seq_one_letter_code
_entity_poly.pdbx_strand_id
1 'polypeptide(L)'
;MSKKLNLFFLILILTLQSCGSWKNNGFYTIYLVRHSEKEVSASMYGSDPPLTPCGKKRSESLSNFLKDIPIEVIYSTDYTRTKNTALPTAQSKGLDIQQYDGEALEDFSKVLLRRKQDALVVGHSNTTGVLAGLLTGQEIGEFDLDIYDRIYQVSLRKRRGRLHILHTAFDCNE
;
A
#
# COMPACT_ATOMS: atom_id res chain seq x y z
N MET A 1 54.39 -15.78 17.32
CA MET A 1 53.39 -16.28 16.37
C MET A 1 51.95 -15.77 16.60
N SER A 2 51.67 -15.03 17.68
CA SER A 2 50.24 -14.65 18.03
C SER A 2 49.72 -13.38 17.35
N LYS A 3 50.55 -12.44 16.92
CA LYS A 3 50.11 -11.19 16.30
C LYS A 3 49.54 -11.31 14.87
N LYS A 4 49.93 -12.32 14.10
CA LYS A 4 49.43 -12.54 12.72
C LYS A 4 48.05 -13.22 12.71
N LEU A 5 47.74 -13.99 13.72
CA LEU A 5 46.45 -14.68 13.84
C LEU A 5 45.31 -13.70 14.19
N ASN A 6 45.59 -12.70 15.04
CA ASN A 6 44.60 -11.67 15.41
C ASN A 6 44.23 -10.73 14.24
N LEU A 7 45.17 -10.47 13.32
CA LEU A 7 44.90 -9.64 12.15
C LEU A 7 43.99 -10.34 11.12
N PHE A 8 44.16 -11.65 10.96
CA PHE A 8 43.30 -12.45 10.07
C PHE A 8 41.85 -12.56 10.61
N PHE A 9 41.67 -12.66 11.92
CA PHE A 9 40.35 -12.65 12.54
C PHE A 9 39.67 -11.26 12.46
N LEU A 10 40.44 -10.17 12.54
CA LEU A 10 39.91 -8.81 12.42
C LEU A 10 39.44 -8.52 10.99
N ILE A 11 40.14 -9.03 9.97
CA ILE A 11 39.75 -8.87 8.56
C ILE A 11 38.52 -9.71 8.23
N LEU A 12 38.37 -10.89 8.82
CA LEU A 12 37.18 -11.75 8.60
C LEU A 12 35.89 -11.15 9.18
N ILE A 13 35.98 -10.40 10.30
CA ILE A 13 34.81 -9.73 10.92
C ILE A 13 34.36 -8.52 10.08
N LEU A 14 35.26 -7.84 9.41
CA LEU A 14 34.95 -6.67 8.56
C LEU A 14 34.25 -7.03 7.23
N THR A 15 34.35 -8.29 6.77
CA THR A 15 33.72 -8.73 5.52
C THR A 15 32.25 -9.16 5.69
N LEU A 16 31.74 -9.33 6.91
CA LEU A 16 30.38 -9.79 7.18
C LEU A 16 29.35 -8.65 7.32
N GLN A 17 29.75 -7.39 7.25
CA GLN A 17 28.82 -6.24 7.36
C GLN A 17 28.37 -5.66 6.02
N SER A 18 28.66 -6.30 4.90
CA SER A 18 28.09 -5.88 3.60
C SER A 18 26.78 -6.60 3.30
N CYS A 19 25.83 -6.55 4.25
CA CYS A 19 24.42 -6.71 3.88
C CYS A 19 24.00 -5.37 3.27
N GLY A 20 24.34 -5.18 2.00
CA GLY A 20 24.01 -3.99 1.24
C GLY A 20 22.50 -3.85 1.20
N SER A 21 21.95 -2.92 1.95
CA SER A 21 20.64 -2.36 1.66
C SER A 21 20.65 -1.98 0.17
N TRP A 22 19.95 -2.71 -0.65
CA TRP A 22 19.66 -2.34 -2.02
C TRP A 22 18.79 -1.08 -1.95
N LYS A 23 19.45 0.07 -1.88
CA LYS A 23 18.78 1.35 -2.06
C LYS A 23 18.22 1.33 -3.47
N ASN A 24 16.91 1.15 -3.56
CA ASN A 24 16.16 1.33 -4.77
C ASN A 24 16.71 2.59 -5.45
N ASN A 25 17.15 2.50 -6.73
CA ASN A 25 17.73 3.60 -7.51
C ASN A 25 16.80 4.83 -7.64
N GLY A 26 16.15 5.21 -6.56
CA GLY A 26 15.14 6.26 -6.46
C GLY A 26 13.79 5.87 -7.06
N PHE A 27 13.55 4.57 -7.31
CA PHE A 27 12.24 4.01 -7.63
C PHE A 27 11.48 3.63 -6.36
N TYR A 28 10.20 3.88 -6.35
CA TYR A 28 9.24 3.39 -5.35
C TYR A 28 7.87 3.24 -6.00
N THR A 29 7.04 2.40 -5.43
CA THR A 29 5.73 2.08 -5.99
C THR A 29 4.63 2.28 -4.94
N ILE A 30 3.55 2.92 -5.34
CA ILE A 30 2.37 3.15 -4.52
C ILE A 30 1.23 2.31 -5.11
N TYR A 31 0.65 1.46 -4.27
CA TYR A 31 -0.54 0.66 -4.58
C TYR A 31 -1.74 1.32 -3.94
N LEU A 32 -2.68 1.81 -4.76
CA LEU A 32 -3.89 2.45 -4.27
C LEU A 32 -5.07 1.52 -4.55
N VAL A 33 -5.83 1.22 -3.51
CA VAL A 33 -6.99 0.34 -3.59
C VAL A 33 -8.18 0.95 -2.86
N ARG A 34 -9.37 0.71 -3.38
CA ARG A 34 -10.59 0.98 -2.67
C ARG A 34 -10.76 -0.01 -1.53
N HIS A 35 -11.45 0.39 -0.44
CA HIS A 35 -11.91 -0.56 0.58
C HIS A 35 -12.69 -1.70 -0.05
N SER A 36 -12.61 -2.89 0.52
CA SER A 36 -13.37 -4.07 0.12
C SER A 36 -14.88 -3.90 0.38
N GLU A 37 -15.69 -4.88 0.00
CA GLU A 37 -17.14 -4.83 0.12
C GLU A 37 -17.59 -4.55 1.56
N LYS A 38 -18.45 -3.54 1.70
CA LYS A 38 -18.99 -3.11 2.99
C LYS A 38 -20.45 -3.49 3.13
N GLU A 39 -20.93 -3.63 4.38
CA GLU A 39 -22.33 -3.77 4.67
C GLU A 39 -23.15 -2.58 4.15
N VAL A 40 -24.36 -2.84 3.66
CA VAL A 40 -25.21 -1.80 3.05
C VAL A 40 -26.36 -1.35 3.97
N SER A 41 -26.56 -2.02 5.12
CA SER A 41 -27.63 -1.69 6.07
C SER A 41 -27.30 -0.41 6.84
N ALA A 42 -27.68 0.74 6.29
CA ALA A 42 -27.47 2.05 6.90
C ALA A 42 -28.16 2.19 8.28
N SER A 43 -29.28 1.50 8.50
CA SER A 43 -30.02 1.53 9.77
C SER A 43 -29.24 0.92 10.93
N MET A 44 -28.30 0.02 10.67
CA MET A 44 -27.54 -0.69 11.69
C MET A 44 -26.16 -0.07 11.95
N TYR A 45 -25.49 0.50 10.93
CA TYR A 45 -24.08 0.90 11.00
C TYR A 45 -23.83 2.40 10.73
N GLY A 46 -24.88 3.18 10.44
CA GLY A 46 -24.72 4.60 10.12
C GLY A 46 -23.84 4.85 8.91
N SER A 47 -22.94 5.82 9.02
CA SER A 47 -22.03 6.23 7.92
C SER A 47 -20.74 5.40 7.80
N ASP A 48 -20.44 4.54 8.79
CA ASP A 48 -19.21 3.74 8.83
C ASP A 48 -19.46 2.23 8.95
N PRO A 49 -20.09 1.60 7.94
CA PRO A 49 -20.35 0.17 7.95
C PRO A 49 -19.06 -0.66 7.87
N PRO A 50 -19.02 -1.83 8.55
CA PRO A 50 -17.90 -2.77 8.47
C PRO A 50 -17.85 -3.48 7.11
N LEU A 51 -16.81 -4.29 6.90
CA LEU A 51 -16.72 -5.19 5.75
C LEU A 51 -17.72 -6.34 5.87
N THR A 52 -18.27 -6.74 4.73
CA THR A 52 -19.01 -8.01 4.60
C THR A 52 -18.08 -9.22 4.79
N PRO A 53 -18.59 -10.45 4.97
CA PRO A 53 -17.77 -11.64 4.93
C PRO A 53 -16.94 -11.76 3.64
N CYS A 54 -17.51 -11.41 2.49
CA CYS A 54 -16.78 -11.35 1.23
C CYS A 54 -15.68 -10.29 1.25
N GLY A 55 -15.97 -9.06 1.71
CA GLY A 55 -14.98 -8.00 1.83
C GLY A 55 -13.80 -8.38 2.72
N LYS A 56 -14.03 -9.17 3.78
CA LYS A 56 -12.93 -9.72 4.61
C LYS A 56 -12.04 -10.67 3.82
N LYS A 57 -12.63 -11.62 3.08
CA LYS A 57 -11.88 -12.54 2.21
C LYS A 57 -11.11 -11.80 1.12
N ARG A 58 -11.70 -10.74 0.50
CA ARG A 58 -11.00 -9.89 -0.48
C ARG A 58 -9.80 -9.16 0.15
N SER A 59 -9.92 -8.68 1.37
CA SER A 59 -8.79 -8.04 2.07
C SER A 59 -7.65 -9.00 2.37
N GLU A 60 -7.95 -10.27 2.68
CA GLU A 60 -6.98 -11.34 2.82
C GLU A 60 -6.33 -11.69 1.47
N SER A 61 -7.12 -11.77 0.39
CA SER A 61 -6.64 -11.96 -0.97
C SER A 61 -5.69 -10.85 -1.42
N LEU A 62 -6.02 -9.59 -1.10
CA LEU A 62 -5.13 -8.44 -1.34
C LEU A 62 -3.80 -8.61 -0.59
N SER A 63 -3.83 -9.02 0.68
CA SER A 63 -2.62 -9.30 1.45
C SER A 63 -1.75 -10.36 0.80
N ASN A 64 -2.37 -11.44 0.30
CA ASN A 64 -1.66 -12.50 -0.43
C ASN A 64 -1.08 -12.00 -1.76
N PHE A 65 -1.80 -11.16 -2.50
CA PHE A 65 -1.29 -10.52 -3.72
C PHE A 65 -0.05 -9.67 -3.44
N LEU A 66 -0.02 -8.97 -2.31
CA LEU A 66 1.07 -8.07 -1.91
C LEU A 66 2.18 -8.77 -1.10
N LYS A 67 2.10 -10.10 -0.87
CA LYS A 67 2.99 -10.81 0.07
C LYS A 67 4.49 -10.63 -0.23
N ASP A 68 4.87 -10.69 -1.52
CA ASP A 68 6.27 -10.61 -1.97
C ASP A 68 6.69 -9.16 -2.34
N ILE A 69 5.78 -8.20 -2.22
CA ILE A 69 6.05 -6.79 -2.49
C ILE A 69 6.59 -6.14 -1.21
N PRO A 70 7.73 -5.43 -1.25
CA PRO A 70 8.36 -4.83 -0.07
C PRO A 70 7.64 -3.54 0.37
N ILE A 71 6.37 -3.63 0.77
CA ILE A 71 5.62 -2.49 1.32
C ILE A 71 6.32 -1.99 2.59
N GLU A 72 6.62 -0.70 2.65
CA GLU A 72 7.32 -0.03 3.75
C GLU A 72 6.37 0.78 4.64
N VAL A 73 5.21 1.17 4.11
CA VAL A 73 4.20 1.96 4.82
C VAL A 73 2.80 1.67 4.30
N ILE A 74 1.83 1.71 5.21
CA ILE A 74 0.41 1.50 4.90
C ILE A 74 -0.39 2.71 5.36
N TYR A 75 -1.23 3.24 4.47
CA TYR A 75 -2.12 4.36 4.74
C TYR A 75 -3.58 3.96 4.58
N SER A 76 -4.44 4.51 5.42
CA SER A 76 -5.89 4.34 5.35
C SER A 76 -6.60 5.65 5.72
N THR A 77 -7.76 5.90 5.14
CA THR A 77 -8.68 6.91 5.71
C THR A 77 -9.23 6.44 7.05
N ASP A 78 -9.85 7.34 7.82
CA ASP A 78 -10.40 7.04 9.16
C ASP A 78 -11.79 6.39 9.09
N TYR A 79 -11.91 5.26 8.39
CA TYR A 79 -13.13 4.47 8.33
C TYR A 79 -12.84 3.01 8.68
N THR A 80 -13.78 2.37 9.37
CA THR A 80 -13.69 0.94 9.73
C THR A 80 -13.42 0.05 8.51
N ARG A 81 -14.13 0.28 7.41
CA ARG A 81 -13.98 -0.48 6.16
C ARG A 81 -12.60 -0.35 5.50
N THR A 82 -12.01 0.85 5.50
CA THR A 82 -10.68 1.06 4.92
C THR A 82 -9.57 0.49 5.79
N LYS A 83 -9.66 0.69 7.10
CA LYS A 83 -8.71 0.08 8.07
C LYS A 83 -8.77 -1.44 8.02
N ASN A 84 -9.97 -2.03 7.99
CA ASN A 84 -10.13 -3.50 7.92
C ASN A 84 -9.66 -4.08 6.58
N THR A 85 -9.73 -3.31 5.49
CA THR A 85 -9.15 -3.73 4.20
C THR A 85 -7.61 -3.73 4.26
N ALA A 86 -7.00 -2.77 4.95
CA ALA A 86 -5.55 -2.67 5.11
C ALA A 86 -4.99 -3.68 6.13
N LEU A 87 -5.78 -4.08 7.12
CA LEU A 87 -5.35 -4.82 8.30
C LEU A 87 -4.61 -6.14 7.99
N PRO A 88 -5.09 -7.04 7.11
CA PRO A 88 -4.37 -8.29 6.83
C PRO A 88 -2.97 -8.02 6.26
N THR A 89 -2.83 -7.01 5.38
CA THR A 89 -1.51 -6.63 4.84
C THR A 89 -0.62 -6.03 5.94
N ALA A 90 -1.17 -5.19 6.80
CA ALA A 90 -0.44 -4.60 7.92
C ALA A 90 0.11 -5.68 8.86
N GLN A 91 -0.72 -6.64 9.23
CA GLN A 91 -0.31 -7.78 10.06
C GLN A 91 0.76 -8.63 9.39
N SER A 92 0.60 -8.98 8.11
CA SER A 92 1.57 -9.81 7.38
C SER A 92 2.93 -9.14 7.20
N LYS A 93 2.97 -7.80 7.18
CA LYS A 93 4.20 -6.99 7.03
C LYS A 93 4.79 -6.52 8.36
N GLY A 94 4.05 -6.65 9.47
CA GLY A 94 4.46 -6.09 10.78
C GLY A 94 4.49 -4.56 10.77
N LEU A 95 3.56 -3.92 10.05
CA LEU A 95 3.49 -2.46 9.87
C LEU A 95 2.24 -1.89 10.55
N ASP A 96 2.37 -0.67 11.06
CA ASP A 96 1.23 0.11 11.54
C ASP A 96 0.49 0.79 10.36
N ILE A 97 -0.83 0.92 10.51
CA ILE A 97 -1.66 1.67 9.56
C ILE A 97 -1.63 3.15 9.94
N GLN A 98 -1.10 3.99 9.07
CA GLN A 98 -1.09 5.44 9.23
C GLN A 98 -2.37 6.05 8.64
N GLN A 99 -2.96 7.00 9.35
CA GLN A 99 -4.15 7.68 8.86
C GLN A 99 -3.79 8.80 7.89
N TYR A 100 -4.61 8.98 6.85
CA TYR A 100 -4.58 10.16 5.99
C TYR A 100 -5.99 10.73 5.79
N ASP A 101 -6.06 12.02 5.47
CA ASP A 101 -7.30 12.72 5.17
C ASP A 101 -7.69 12.53 3.69
N GLY A 102 -8.83 11.85 3.46
CA GLY A 102 -9.37 11.62 2.11
C GLY A 102 -9.89 12.88 1.41
N GLU A 103 -10.09 13.98 2.13
CA GLU A 103 -10.50 15.27 1.57
C GLU A 103 -9.30 16.15 1.18
N ALA A 104 -8.11 15.85 1.70
CA ALA A 104 -6.86 16.60 1.46
C ALA A 104 -5.88 15.84 0.53
N LEU A 105 -6.38 15.28 -0.59
CA LEU A 105 -5.60 14.40 -1.48
C LEU A 105 -4.38 15.09 -2.11
N GLU A 106 -4.47 16.38 -2.44
CA GLU A 106 -3.33 17.14 -2.98
C GLU A 106 -2.17 17.20 -1.98
N ASP A 107 -2.45 17.48 -0.72
CA ASP A 107 -1.43 17.56 0.31
C ASP A 107 -0.88 16.16 0.65
N PHE A 108 -1.75 15.15 0.67
CA PHE A 108 -1.33 13.77 0.86
C PHE A 108 -0.44 13.26 -0.30
N SER A 109 -0.74 13.62 -1.55
CA SER A 109 0.12 13.31 -2.70
C SER A 109 1.54 13.88 -2.52
N LYS A 110 1.66 15.10 -2.01
CA LYS A 110 2.96 15.73 -1.68
C LYS A 110 3.71 14.97 -0.57
N VAL A 111 2.98 14.43 0.42
CA VAL A 111 3.56 13.57 1.46
C VAL A 111 4.16 12.32 0.83
N LEU A 112 3.41 11.60 0.00
CA LEU A 112 3.86 10.38 -0.68
C LEU A 112 5.10 10.64 -1.55
N LEU A 113 5.09 11.73 -2.34
CA LEU A 113 6.22 12.14 -3.19
C LEU A 113 7.48 12.54 -2.40
N ARG A 114 7.33 13.06 -1.18
CA ARG A 114 8.46 13.38 -0.29
C ARG A 114 9.03 12.15 0.39
N ARG A 115 8.18 11.24 0.87
CA ARG A 115 8.61 10.03 1.60
C ARG A 115 9.33 9.03 0.72
N LYS A 116 8.91 8.87 -0.55
CA LYS A 116 9.52 7.97 -1.54
C LYS A 116 9.63 6.53 -1.03
N GLN A 117 8.56 6.02 -0.46
CA GLN A 117 8.45 4.68 0.12
C GLN A 117 7.50 3.84 -0.73
N ASP A 118 7.75 2.54 -0.79
CA ASP A 118 6.78 1.58 -1.31
C ASP A 118 5.59 1.54 -0.36
N ALA A 119 4.39 1.86 -0.86
CA ALA A 119 3.23 2.11 -0.03
C ALA A 119 1.98 1.36 -0.49
N LEU A 120 1.18 0.89 0.47
CA LEU A 120 -0.23 0.58 0.26
C LEU A 120 -1.08 1.76 0.76
N VAL A 121 -2.00 2.23 -0.08
CA VAL A 121 -2.97 3.27 0.28
C VAL A 121 -4.38 2.73 0.08
N VAL A 122 -5.14 2.64 1.16
CA VAL A 122 -6.55 2.19 1.11
C VAL A 122 -7.47 3.40 1.26
N GLY A 123 -8.32 3.61 0.26
CA GLY A 123 -9.27 4.72 0.19
C GLY A 123 -10.64 4.32 -0.34
N HIS A 124 -11.23 5.18 -1.15
CA HIS A 124 -12.60 5.07 -1.66
C HIS A 124 -12.62 5.17 -3.20
N SER A 125 -13.78 4.90 -3.84
CA SER A 125 -13.96 5.03 -5.29
C SER A 125 -13.68 6.43 -5.82
N ASN A 126 -13.99 7.46 -5.01
CA ASN A 126 -13.77 8.86 -5.32
C ASN A 126 -12.40 9.41 -4.90
N THR A 127 -11.53 8.63 -4.31
CA THR A 127 -10.22 9.11 -3.82
C THR A 127 -9.03 8.42 -4.47
N THR A 128 -9.11 7.11 -4.71
CA THR A 128 -7.94 6.33 -5.18
C THR A 128 -7.56 6.66 -6.62
N GLY A 129 -8.53 6.82 -7.54
CA GLY A 129 -8.28 7.26 -8.90
C GLY A 129 -7.73 8.68 -8.97
N VAL A 130 -8.35 9.61 -8.22
CA VAL A 130 -7.89 11.01 -8.12
C VAL A 130 -6.45 11.08 -7.60
N LEU A 131 -6.14 10.34 -6.54
CA LEU A 131 -4.78 10.31 -5.99
C LEU A 131 -3.76 9.71 -6.98
N ALA A 132 -4.13 8.66 -7.72
CA ALA A 132 -3.30 8.12 -8.79
C ALA A 132 -3.02 9.16 -9.88
N GLY A 133 -4.03 9.95 -10.23
CA GLY A 133 -3.91 11.08 -11.16
C GLY A 133 -2.95 12.15 -10.67
N LEU A 134 -3.07 12.60 -9.42
CA LEU A 134 -2.18 13.58 -8.79
C LEU A 134 -0.72 13.11 -8.76
N LEU A 135 -0.49 11.81 -8.57
CA LEU A 135 0.87 11.22 -8.54
C LEU A 135 1.49 11.08 -9.93
N THR A 136 0.69 11.00 -10.98
CA THR A 136 1.17 10.76 -12.36
C THR A 136 1.02 11.96 -13.29
N GLY A 137 0.29 12.99 -12.87
CA GLY A 137 -0.06 14.12 -13.73
C GLY A 137 -1.11 13.77 -14.78
N GLN A 138 -1.91 12.74 -14.57
CA GLN A 138 -3.00 12.30 -15.44
C GLN A 138 -4.35 12.67 -14.83
N GLU A 139 -5.35 12.91 -15.67
CA GLU A 139 -6.72 13.11 -15.21
C GLU A 139 -7.39 11.74 -15.09
N ILE A 140 -7.54 11.25 -13.84
CA ILE A 140 -8.18 9.99 -13.52
C ILE A 140 -9.29 10.31 -12.52
N GLY A 141 -10.53 10.08 -12.94
CA GLY A 141 -11.71 10.35 -12.14
C GLY A 141 -12.07 9.23 -11.16
N GLU A 142 -13.28 9.36 -10.64
CA GLU A 142 -13.94 8.34 -9.83
C GLU A 142 -14.30 7.12 -10.69
N PHE A 143 -14.63 6.01 -10.04
CA PHE A 143 -15.09 4.79 -10.71
C PHE A 143 -16.34 4.23 -10.02
N ASP A 144 -17.04 3.31 -10.70
CA ASP A 144 -18.31 2.77 -10.26
C ASP A 144 -18.24 2.10 -8.89
N LEU A 145 -19.34 2.18 -8.14
CA LEU A 145 -19.41 1.75 -6.75
C LEU A 145 -19.38 0.23 -6.55
N ASP A 146 -19.51 -0.54 -7.60
CA ASP A 146 -19.47 -2.01 -7.63
C ASP A 146 -18.09 -2.58 -8.00
N ILE A 147 -17.12 -1.72 -8.36
CA ILE A 147 -15.76 -2.13 -8.68
C ILE A 147 -14.92 -2.20 -7.41
N TYR A 148 -14.52 -3.42 -7.01
CA TYR A 148 -13.69 -3.69 -5.83
C TYR A 148 -12.35 -4.40 -6.13
N ASP A 149 -12.15 -4.85 -7.36
CA ASP A 149 -10.99 -5.65 -7.80
C ASP A 149 -9.81 -4.81 -8.31
N ARG A 150 -10.00 -3.48 -8.46
CA ARG A 150 -9.04 -2.57 -9.08
C ARG A 150 -7.90 -2.16 -8.13
N ILE A 151 -6.68 -2.28 -8.63
CA ILE A 151 -5.46 -1.76 -7.99
C ILE A 151 -4.81 -0.74 -8.94
N TYR A 152 -4.62 0.49 -8.49
CA TYR A 152 -3.78 1.46 -9.17
C TYR A 152 -2.34 1.29 -8.68
N GLN A 153 -1.47 0.76 -9.53
CA GLN A 153 -0.04 0.67 -9.29
C GLN A 153 0.66 1.88 -9.91
N VAL A 154 1.15 2.77 -9.07
CA VAL A 154 1.90 3.96 -9.49
C VAL A 154 3.37 3.77 -9.19
N SER A 155 4.17 3.53 -10.24
CA SER A 155 5.63 3.45 -10.12
C SER A 155 6.24 4.82 -10.35
N LEU A 156 7.04 5.29 -9.39
CA LEU A 156 7.57 6.66 -9.31
C LEU A 156 9.09 6.68 -9.35
N ARG A 157 9.64 7.64 -10.12
CA ARG A 157 11.05 7.98 -10.13
C ARG A 157 11.23 9.48 -10.35
N LYS A 158 11.89 10.19 -9.42
CA LYS A 158 12.18 11.65 -9.54
C LYS A 158 10.96 12.51 -9.90
N ARG A 159 9.80 12.31 -9.40
CA ARG A 159 8.54 12.99 -9.74
C ARG A 159 7.90 12.59 -11.08
N ARG A 160 8.39 11.56 -11.77
CA ARG A 160 7.69 10.98 -12.92
C ARG A 160 7.00 9.72 -12.45
N GLY A 161 5.68 9.70 -12.60
CA GLY A 161 4.83 8.55 -12.28
C GLY A 161 4.41 7.81 -13.53
N ARG A 162 4.36 6.48 -13.46
CA ARG A 162 3.74 5.62 -14.46
C ARG A 162 2.64 4.82 -13.78
N LEU A 163 1.44 4.91 -14.32
CA LEU A 163 0.28 4.19 -13.82
C LEU A 163 0.09 2.88 -14.59
N HIS A 164 -0.17 1.82 -13.82
CA HIS A 164 -0.76 0.58 -14.32
C HIS A 164 -2.04 0.32 -13.52
N ILE A 165 -3.11 -0.09 -14.21
CA ILE A 165 -4.34 -0.56 -13.59
C ILE A 165 -4.29 -2.08 -13.61
N LEU A 166 -4.33 -2.69 -12.44
CA LEU A 166 -4.36 -4.13 -12.26
C LEU A 166 -5.73 -4.54 -11.71
N HIS A 167 -6.13 -5.76 -11.98
CA HIS A 167 -7.35 -6.35 -11.44
C HIS A 167 -6.99 -7.63 -10.68
N THR A 168 -7.54 -7.80 -9.49
CA THR A 168 -7.40 -9.04 -8.75
C THR A 168 -8.40 -10.07 -9.27
N ALA A 169 -8.01 -11.35 -9.31
CA ALA A 169 -8.88 -12.44 -9.77
C ALA A 169 -9.89 -12.91 -8.71
N PHE A 170 -9.91 -12.31 -7.52
CA PHE A 170 -10.81 -12.73 -6.44
C PHE A 170 -12.27 -12.41 -6.77
N ASP A 171 -13.13 -13.42 -6.67
CA ASP A 171 -14.60 -13.30 -6.79
C ASP A 171 -15.26 -13.69 -5.45
N CYS A 172 -16.34 -12.98 -5.10
CA CYS A 172 -17.18 -13.27 -3.94
C CYS A 172 -18.05 -14.51 -4.09
N ASN A 173 -18.24 -14.99 -5.30
CA ASN A 173 -19.13 -16.10 -5.62
C ASN A 173 -18.40 -17.47 -5.66
N GLU A 174 -17.10 -17.47 -5.35
CA GLU A 174 -16.29 -18.70 -5.22
C GLU A 174 -16.13 -19.09 -3.71
#